data_e31462d1984dcddf92f15622c61a4304
#
_entry.id   e31462d1984dcddf92f15622c61a4304
#
_cell.length_a   1.000
_cell.length_b   1.000
_cell.length_c   1.000
_cell.angle_alpha   90.00
_cell.angle_beta   90.00
_cell.angle_gamma   90.00
#
_symmetry.space_group_name_H-M   'P 1'
#
loop_
_entity.id
_entity.type
_entity.pdbx_description
1 polymer ?
#
loop_
_entity_poly.entity_id
_entity_poly.type
_entity_poly.pdbx_seq_one_letter_code
_entity_poly.pdbx_strand_id
1 'polypeptide(L)'
;METMVSVDDNNETMTEIVTAFVRNRGEVLVTRRGADAEVDSGRWDGISGSLATGSGSRVDAGRRLVRDLTGLSGLTLAYAGESFTVSDGRERTVHPVLFDTPSREIGSIDGVDAVDWIAPTAMLDRETVPGLWEAYQQVAPSVTTIAADTVHGSAALSIRALEVLRDQAAVVSEWSELVEPALALQDSRPSMAVLANRINRVMTTAEQSPAAVHDRALDEIGAALDADATAASTAADRLSGPIATLSRSGTVGDALIELGEAVTVAESRPDREGIEAAESLAAAGLDVTVTTDSALPAILSDREFGAVLVGADTILPNGDIVNKVGTRALALAADRADVPVYVVAARDKVATDDTFHLESGPAAAVYDGSEAISVCNPIFDLTPGDLITGVLTEDGLLDQRGIKVVAAQHRSNADWMSDL
;
A
#
# COMPACT_ATOMS: atom_id res chain seq x y z
N MET A 1 -53.59 -47.70 -14.95
CA MET A 1 -53.65 -46.88 -13.73
C MET A 1 -52.17 -46.55 -13.42
N GLU A 2 -51.64 -45.62 -14.21
CA GLU A 2 -50.27 -45.20 -14.12
C GLU A 2 -50.23 -43.98 -13.21
N THR A 3 -49.48 -44.10 -12.13
CA THR A 3 -49.27 -43.03 -11.16
C THR A 3 -48.15 -42.10 -11.68
N MET A 4 -48.51 -40.91 -12.12
CA MET A 4 -47.58 -39.83 -12.41
C MET A 4 -46.94 -39.41 -11.10
N VAL A 5 -45.62 -39.62 -10.99
CA VAL A 5 -44.77 -38.99 -9.99
C VAL A 5 -44.45 -37.60 -10.51
N SER A 6 -44.99 -36.57 -9.88
CA SER A 6 -44.56 -35.21 -10.09
C SER A 6 -43.17 -35.03 -9.48
N VAL A 7 -42.18 -34.82 -10.32
CA VAL A 7 -40.88 -34.31 -9.91
C VAL A 7 -41.08 -32.80 -9.68
N ASP A 8 -41.09 -32.41 -8.41
CA ASP A 8 -40.95 -31.01 -8.03
C ASP A 8 -39.51 -30.58 -8.40
N ASP A 9 -39.36 -29.89 -9.54
CA ASP A 9 -38.17 -29.14 -9.91
C ASP A 9 -38.10 -27.86 -9.04
N ASN A 10 -37.75 -27.99 -7.76
CA ASN A 10 -37.24 -26.87 -6.96
C ASN A 10 -35.79 -26.59 -7.38
N ASN A 11 -35.60 -26.12 -8.59
CA ASN A 11 -34.35 -25.51 -9.01
C ASN A 11 -34.36 -24.05 -8.53
N GLU A 12 -34.14 -23.82 -7.21
CA GLU A 12 -33.81 -22.51 -6.69
C GLU A 12 -32.48 -22.13 -7.32
N THR A 13 -32.51 -21.30 -8.37
CA THR A 13 -31.31 -20.75 -9.01
C THR A 13 -30.59 -19.91 -7.98
N MET A 14 -29.47 -20.43 -7.50
CA MET A 14 -28.54 -19.71 -6.61
C MET A 14 -28.19 -18.35 -7.24
N THR A 15 -28.46 -17.27 -6.54
CA THR A 15 -28.18 -15.92 -7.03
C THR A 15 -26.70 -15.59 -6.85
N GLU A 16 -26.01 -15.33 -7.94
CA GLU A 16 -24.62 -14.91 -7.95
C GLU A 16 -24.54 -13.39 -7.77
N ILE A 17 -23.78 -12.92 -6.77
CA ILE A 17 -23.64 -11.49 -6.42
C ILE A 17 -22.17 -11.12 -6.39
N VAL A 18 -21.79 -10.03 -7.05
CA VAL A 18 -20.49 -9.38 -6.84
C VAL A 18 -20.68 -8.31 -5.77
N THR A 19 -19.84 -8.35 -4.73
CA THR A 19 -19.73 -7.28 -3.74
C THR A 19 -18.36 -6.61 -3.90
N ALA A 20 -18.36 -5.38 -4.40
CA ALA A 20 -17.16 -4.60 -4.59
C ALA A 20 -16.96 -3.64 -3.41
N PHE A 21 -15.79 -3.73 -2.78
CA PHE A 21 -15.28 -2.73 -1.86
C PHE A 21 -14.38 -1.77 -2.62
N VAL A 22 -14.48 -0.49 -2.30
CA VAL A 22 -13.60 0.55 -2.84
C VAL A 22 -12.87 1.18 -1.68
N ARG A 23 -11.54 1.12 -1.70
CA ARG A 23 -10.70 1.61 -0.61
C ARG A 23 -9.98 2.91 -1.00
N ASN A 24 -9.96 3.85 -0.07
CA ASN A 24 -9.14 5.05 -0.11
C ASN A 24 -8.67 5.40 1.30
N ARG A 25 -7.37 5.64 1.49
CA ARG A 25 -6.77 6.05 2.78
C ARG A 25 -7.14 5.14 3.97
N GLY A 26 -7.19 3.81 3.76
CA GLY A 26 -7.50 2.83 4.81
C GLY A 26 -8.99 2.70 5.15
N GLU A 27 -9.87 3.51 4.54
CA GLU A 27 -11.31 3.42 4.65
C GLU A 27 -11.95 2.80 3.41
N VAL A 28 -13.12 2.21 3.56
CA VAL A 28 -13.91 1.63 2.48
C VAL A 28 -15.23 2.37 2.30
N LEU A 29 -15.65 2.46 1.04
CA LEU A 29 -16.93 3.02 0.66
C LEU A 29 -18.04 2.02 0.98
N VAL A 30 -19.05 2.46 1.73
CA VAL A 30 -20.28 1.72 2.00
C VAL A 30 -21.49 2.55 1.65
N THR A 31 -22.55 1.87 1.24
CA THR A 31 -23.84 2.50 0.87
C THR A 31 -24.95 1.95 1.75
N ARG A 32 -25.93 2.78 2.14
CA ARG A 32 -27.13 2.33 2.83
C ARG A 32 -28.24 2.16 1.82
N ARG A 33 -28.76 0.97 1.69
CA ARG A 33 -29.85 0.62 0.77
C ARG A 33 -31.09 1.47 1.07
N GLY A 34 -31.74 1.97 0.02
CA GLY A 34 -32.92 2.79 0.14
C GLY A 34 -34.09 2.05 0.79
N ALA A 35 -35.04 2.81 1.34
CA ALA A 35 -36.24 2.28 1.99
C ALA A 35 -37.11 1.42 1.04
N ASP A 36 -37.02 1.69 -0.28
CA ASP A 36 -37.76 0.98 -1.34
C ASP A 36 -37.00 -0.25 -1.88
N ALA A 37 -35.85 -0.61 -1.31
CA ALA A 37 -35.11 -1.79 -1.74
C ALA A 37 -35.90 -3.08 -1.44
N GLU A 38 -36.01 -3.96 -2.42
CA GLU A 38 -36.76 -5.23 -2.28
C GLU A 38 -36.15 -6.19 -1.24
N VAL A 39 -34.83 -6.08 -1.01
CA VAL A 39 -34.08 -6.97 -0.10
C VAL A 39 -33.14 -6.10 0.74
N ASP A 40 -33.06 -6.40 2.03
CA ASP A 40 -32.14 -5.75 2.97
C ASP A 40 -32.27 -4.21 3.02
N SER A 41 -33.52 -3.70 2.91
CA SER A 41 -33.84 -2.26 2.98
C SER A 41 -33.28 -1.61 4.24
N GLY A 42 -32.67 -0.43 4.10
CA GLY A 42 -32.09 0.35 5.20
C GLY A 42 -30.77 -0.18 5.76
N ARG A 43 -30.26 -1.33 5.29
CA ARG A 43 -29.00 -1.92 5.71
C ARG A 43 -27.80 -1.35 4.94
N TRP A 44 -26.65 -1.36 5.59
CA TRP A 44 -25.39 -0.97 4.96
C TRP A 44 -24.81 -2.12 4.13
N ASP A 45 -24.25 -1.80 2.98
CA ASP A 45 -23.69 -2.73 2.00
C ASP A 45 -22.41 -2.13 1.38
N GLY A 46 -21.59 -2.98 0.77
CA GLY A 46 -20.63 -2.54 -0.24
C GLY A 46 -21.33 -2.12 -1.52
N ILE A 47 -20.60 -2.00 -2.61
CA ILE A 47 -21.20 -1.81 -3.93
C ILE A 47 -21.56 -3.19 -4.49
N SER A 48 -22.80 -3.61 -4.29
CA SER A 48 -23.26 -4.97 -4.62
C SER A 48 -24.21 -5.00 -5.81
N GLY A 49 -24.11 -6.06 -6.63
CA GLY A 49 -25.00 -6.28 -7.76
C GLY A 49 -24.98 -7.71 -8.27
N SER A 50 -26.04 -8.11 -8.99
CA SER A 50 -26.14 -9.46 -9.56
C SER A 50 -25.09 -9.68 -10.66
N LEU A 51 -24.45 -10.84 -10.62
CA LEU A 51 -23.56 -11.31 -11.67
C LEU A 51 -24.38 -11.99 -12.77
N ALA A 52 -24.67 -11.28 -13.84
CA ALA A 52 -25.41 -11.84 -14.96
C ALA A 52 -24.57 -12.89 -15.69
N THR A 53 -25.22 -13.96 -16.15
CA THR A 53 -24.59 -15.01 -16.96
C THR A 53 -24.00 -14.38 -18.23
N GLY A 54 -22.67 -14.49 -18.44
CA GLY A 54 -21.98 -13.91 -19.59
C GLY A 54 -21.41 -12.50 -19.37
N SER A 55 -21.43 -11.97 -18.15
CA SER A 55 -20.95 -10.60 -17.83
C SER A 55 -19.42 -10.40 -17.83
N GLY A 56 -18.64 -11.39 -18.24
CA GLY A 56 -17.17 -11.36 -18.14
C GLY A 56 -16.67 -11.86 -16.78
N SER A 57 -15.45 -11.45 -16.38
CA SER A 57 -14.93 -11.83 -15.08
C SER A 57 -15.66 -11.09 -13.94
N ARG A 58 -15.68 -11.69 -12.73
CA ARG A 58 -16.21 -11.04 -11.51
C ARG A 58 -15.56 -9.68 -11.22
N VAL A 59 -14.28 -9.55 -11.54
CA VAL A 59 -13.50 -8.30 -11.40
C VAL A 59 -14.03 -7.22 -12.35
N ASP A 60 -14.27 -7.58 -13.62
CA ASP A 60 -14.82 -6.64 -14.62
C ASP A 60 -16.25 -6.23 -14.27
N ALA A 61 -17.06 -7.16 -13.76
CA ALA A 61 -18.42 -6.88 -13.28
C ALA A 61 -18.38 -5.90 -12.09
N GLY A 62 -17.54 -6.15 -11.08
CA GLY A 62 -17.34 -5.26 -9.94
C GLY A 62 -16.85 -3.87 -10.36
N ARG A 63 -15.86 -3.80 -11.26
CA ARG A 63 -15.33 -2.53 -11.77
C ARG A 63 -16.38 -1.71 -12.51
N ARG A 64 -17.21 -2.34 -13.35
CA ARG A 64 -18.32 -1.68 -14.03
C ARG A 64 -19.35 -1.17 -13.02
N LEU A 65 -19.75 -2.02 -12.08
CA LEU A 65 -20.72 -1.71 -11.04
C LEU A 65 -20.31 -0.47 -10.23
N VAL A 66 -19.05 -0.45 -9.74
CA VAL A 66 -18.52 0.72 -9.03
C VAL A 66 -18.58 1.97 -9.88
N ARG A 67 -18.09 1.91 -11.13
CA ARG A 67 -18.06 3.06 -12.04
C ARG A 67 -19.46 3.59 -12.35
N ASP A 68 -20.39 2.68 -12.67
CA ASP A 68 -21.74 3.03 -13.10
C ASP A 68 -22.56 3.62 -11.94
N LEU A 69 -22.36 3.15 -10.72
CA LEU A 69 -23.07 3.65 -9.54
C LEU A 69 -22.45 4.89 -8.92
N THR A 70 -21.12 4.96 -8.83
CA THR A 70 -20.43 6.02 -8.07
C THR A 70 -19.78 7.09 -8.94
N GLY A 71 -19.53 6.81 -10.22
CA GLY A 71 -18.73 7.67 -11.10
C GLY A 71 -17.23 7.58 -10.86
N LEU A 72 -16.75 6.80 -9.88
CA LEU A 72 -15.33 6.67 -9.58
C LEU A 72 -14.56 6.08 -10.77
N SER A 73 -13.43 6.68 -11.08
CA SER A 73 -12.49 6.26 -12.11
C SER A 73 -11.12 5.97 -11.49
N GLY A 74 -10.17 5.46 -12.28
CA GLY A 74 -8.83 5.13 -11.76
C GLY A 74 -8.83 3.95 -10.78
N LEU A 75 -9.80 3.04 -10.87
CA LEU A 75 -9.92 1.87 -10.02
C LEU A 75 -8.81 0.86 -10.31
N THR A 76 -7.95 0.59 -9.34
CA THR A 76 -6.92 -0.45 -9.39
C THR A 76 -7.39 -1.65 -8.59
N LEU A 77 -7.33 -2.86 -9.17
CA LEU A 77 -7.67 -4.08 -8.43
C LEU A 77 -6.63 -4.32 -7.34
N ALA A 78 -7.07 -4.31 -6.08
CA ALA A 78 -6.24 -4.69 -4.95
C ALA A 78 -6.30 -6.20 -4.71
N TYR A 79 -7.50 -6.77 -4.64
CA TYR A 79 -7.67 -8.21 -4.43
C TYR A 79 -9.03 -8.72 -4.93
N ALA A 80 -9.07 -10.00 -5.34
CA ALA A 80 -10.31 -10.72 -5.65
C ALA A 80 -10.36 -11.96 -4.74
N GLY A 81 -11.27 -11.93 -3.77
CA GLY A 81 -11.40 -12.97 -2.74
C GLY A 81 -12.00 -14.28 -3.22
N GLU A 82 -12.02 -15.27 -2.36
CA GLU A 82 -12.74 -16.52 -2.60
C GLU A 82 -14.24 -16.28 -2.49
N SER A 83 -15.01 -17.02 -3.30
CA SER A 83 -16.47 -16.93 -3.26
C SER A 83 -17.02 -17.79 -2.12
N PHE A 84 -18.07 -17.33 -1.47
CA PHE A 84 -18.71 -18.05 -0.38
C PHE A 84 -20.24 -17.91 -0.45
N THR A 85 -20.96 -18.76 0.25
CA THR A 85 -22.42 -18.78 0.25
C THR A 85 -22.97 -18.16 1.53
N VAL A 86 -23.92 -17.24 1.37
CA VAL A 86 -24.71 -16.65 2.45
C VAL A 86 -26.12 -17.21 2.39
N SER A 87 -26.62 -17.71 3.53
CA SER A 87 -27.97 -18.25 3.68
C SER A 87 -28.76 -17.47 4.74
N ASP A 88 -29.63 -16.58 4.31
CA ASP A 88 -30.50 -15.73 5.15
C ASP A 88 -31.99 -15.84 4.77
N GLY A 89 -32.41 -17.07 4.43
CA GLY A 89 -33.73 -17.37 3.84
C GLY A 89 -33.70 -17.44 2.31
N ARG A 90 -32.60 -17.07 1.68
CA ARG A 90 -32.25 -17.32 0.26
C ARG A 90 -30.77 -17.67 0.18
N GLU A 91 -30.40 -18.59 -0.70
CA GLU A 91 -29.00 -18.91 -0.96
C GLU A 91 -28.44 -17.96 -2.00
N ARG A 92 -27.33 -17.28 -1.63
CA ARG A 92 -26.60 -16.34 -2.49
C ARG A 92 -25.12 -16.68 -2.47
N THR A 93 -24.50 -16.77 -3.63
CA THR A 93 -23.04 -16.86 -3.75
C THR A 93 -22.48 -15.44 -3.89
N VAL A 94 -21.63 -15.05 -2.95
CA VAL A 94 -20.98 -13.74 -2.92
C VAL A 94 -19.57 -13.85 -3.50
N HIS A 95 -19.25 -12.95 -4.44
CA HIS A 95 -17.93 -12.79 -5.06
C HIS A 95 -17.32 -11.47 -4.64
N PRO A 96 -16.50 -11.42 -3.59
CA PRO A 96 -15.92 -10.20 -3.09
C PRO A 96 -14.75 -9.75 -3.97
N VAL A 97 -14.67 -8.44 -4.22
CA VAL A 97 -13.54 -7.78 -4.90
C VAL A 97 -13.21 -6.46 -4.20
N LEU A 98 -11.93 -6.12 -4.11
CA LEU A 98 -11.45 -4.86 -3.54
C LEU A 98 -10.70 -4.06 -4.61
N PHE A 99 -11.09 -2.80 -4.75
CA PHE A 99 -10.39 -1.82 -5.59
C PHE A 99 -9.81 -0.71 -4.73
N ASP A 100 -8.63 -0.23 -5.08
CA ASP A 100 -8.11 1.05 -4.61
C ASP A 100 -8.54 2.16 -5.57
N THR A 101 -8.80 3.35 -5.02
CA THR A 101 -9.13 4.56 -5.79
C THR A 101 -8.33 5.76 -5.29
N PRO A 102 -7.84 6.64 -6.18
CA PRO A 102 -7.19 7.89 -5.77
C PRO A 102 -8.21 8.96 -5.31
N SER A 103 -9.49 8.84 -5.66
CA SER A 103 -10.51 9.86 -5.41
C SER A 103 -11.62 9.37 -4.47
N ARG A 104 -12.12 10.28 -3.64
CA ARG A 104 -13.34 10.10 -2.80
C ARG A 104 -14.56 10.81 -3.38
N GLU A 105 -14.40 11.50 -4.50
CA GLU A 105 -15.51 12.24 -5.12
C GLU A 105 -16.47 11.26 -5.77
N ILE A 106 -17.66 11.13 -5.21
CA ILE A 106 -18.76 10.29 -5.70
C ILE A 106 -19.92 11.16 -6.15
N GLY A 107 -20.54 10.76 -7.28
CA GLY A 107 -21.79 11.33 -7.72
C GLY A 107 -22.97 10.92 -6.83
N SER A 108 -24.16 11.42 -7.14
CA SER A 108 -25.39 10.89 -6.53
C SER A 108 -25.63 9.46 -6.98
N ILE A 109 -25.93 8.56 -6.04
CA ILE A 109 -26.22 7.16 -6.32
C ILE A 109 -27.73 6.94 -6.16
N ASP A 110 -28.39 6.52 -7.24
CA ASP A 110 -29.82 6.21 -7.19
C ASP A 110 -30.09 4.95 -6.36
N GLY A 111 -31.16 4.97 -5.59
CA GLY A 111 -31.61 3.80 -4.79
C GLY A 111 -30.85 3.58 -3.49
N VAL A 112 -30.01 4.52 -3.05
CA VAL A 112 -29.36 4.53 -1.74
C VAL A 112 -29.76 5.74 -0.91
N ASP A 113 -29.92 5.55 0.40
CA ASP A 113 -30.29 6.61 1.33
C ASP A 113 -29.08 7.38 1.87
N ALA A 114 -27.92 6.72 1.91
CA ALA A 114 -26.68 7.30 2.41
C ALA A 114 -25.46 6.62 1.82
N VAL A 115 -24.37 7.36 1.77
CA VAL A 115 -23.03 6.89 1.36
C VAL A 115 -22.02 7.37 2.39
N ASP A 116 -21.06 6.52 2.75
CA ASP A 116 -20.08 6.86 3.77
C ASP A 116 -18.73 6.17 3.47
N TRP A 117 -17.64 6.84 3.84
CA TRP A 117 -16.32 6.27 3.88
C TRP A 117 -16.01 5.91 5.33
N ILE A 118 -15.78 4.64 5.61
CA ILE A 118 -15.61 4.14 6.98
C ILE A 118 -14.37 3.26 7.12
N ALA A 119 -13.80 3.23 8.31
CA ALA A 119 -12.91 2.15 8.67
C ALA A 119 -13.69 0.83 8.53
N PRO A 120 -13.14 -0.22 7.89
CA PRO A 120 -13.87 -1.48 7.66
C PRO A 120 -14.46 -2.08 8.93
N THR A 121 -13.77 -1.97 10.06
CA THR A 121 -14.23 -2.45 11.36
C THR A 121 -15.52 -1.80 11.85
N ALA A 122 -15.84 -0.58 11.39
CA ALA A 122 -17.12 0.07 11.71
C ALA A 122 -18.33 -0.66 11.10
N MET A 123 -18.14 -1.61 10.18
CA MET A 123 -19.21 -2.49 9.72
C MET A 123 -19.75 -3.41 10.84
N LEU A 124 -18.92 -3.72 11.84
CA LEU A 124 -19.30 -4.59 12.96
C LEU A 124 -20.34 -3.92 13.88
N ASP A 125 -20.36 -2.58 13.93
CA ASP A 125 -21.29 -1.79 14.75
C ASP A 125 -22.50 -1.28 13.98
N ARG A 126 -22.60 -1.61 12.67
CA ARG A 126 -23.71 -1.17 11.82
C ARG A 126 -24.65 -2.33 11.45
N GLU A 127 -25.91 -1.99 11.19
CA GLU A 127 -26.84 -2.95 10.60
C GLU A 127 -26.46 -3.15 9.11
N THR A 128 -25.69 -4.19 8.83
CA THR A 128 -25.20 -4.53 7.48
C THR A 128 -26.05 -5.62 6.82
N VAL A 129 -25.91 -5.75 5.51
CA VAL A 129 -26.41 -6.93 4.80
C VAL A 129 -25.69 -8.19 5.31
N PRO A 130 -26.36 -9.36 5.34
CA PRO A 130 -25.74 -10.59 5.79
C PRO A 130 -24.47 -10.93 5.01
N GLY A 131 -23.40 -11.28 5.72
CA GLY A 131 -22.11 -11.68 5.14
C GLY A 131 -21.23 -10.52 4.68
N LEU A 132 -21.56 -9.25 4.93
CA LEU A 132 -20.73 -8.11 4.46
C LEU A 132 -19.33 -8.11 5.06
N TRP A 133 -19.23 -8.31 6.39
CA TRP A 133 -17.94 -8.42 7.06
C TRP A 133 -17.13 -9.62 6.56
N GLU A 134 -17.78 -10.78 6.38
CA GLU A 134 -17.14 -11.96 5.83
C GLU A 134 -16.63 -11.70 4.39
N ALA A 135 -17.42 -11.02 3.56
CA ALA A 135 -17.02 -10.61 2.23
C ALA A 135 -15.77 -9.69 2.26
N TYR A 136 -15.72 -8.72 3.19
CA TYR A 136 -14.56 -7.88 3.37
C TYR A 136 -13.33 -8.69 3.79
N GLN A 137 -13.46 -9.60 4.76
CA GLN A 137 -12.35 -10.44 5.21
C GLN A 137 -11.71 -11.26 4.08
N GLN A 138 -12.48 -11.68 3.05
CA GLN A 138 -11.94 -12.39 1.88
C GLN A 138 -11.04 -11.51 1.00
N VAL A 139 -11.13 -10.19 1.10
CA VAL A 139 -10.38 -9.24 0.26
C VAL A 139 -9.49 -8.28 1.08
N ALA A 140 -9.58 -8.34 2.39
CA ALA A 140 -8.73 -7.56 3.28
C ALA A 140 -7.25 -7.96 3.13
N PRO A 141 -6.31 -7.04 3.40
CA PRO A 141 -4.90 -7.39 3.46
C PRO A 141 -4.64 -8.46 4.54
N SER A 142 -3.60 -9.25 4.34
CA SER A 142 -3.15 -10.28 5.27
C SER A 142 -1.63 -10.35 5.33
N VAL A 143 -1.05 -10.99 6.34
CA VAL A 143 0.39 -11.24 6.43
C VAL A 143 0.89 -11.90 5.13
N THR A 144 0.16 -12.89 4.61
CA THR A 144 0.53 -13.61 3.39
C THR A 144 0.53 -12.70 2.16
N THR A 145 -0.49 -11.85 2.00
CA THR A 145 -0.56 -10.94 0.86
C THR A 145 0.52 -9.86 0.92
N ILE A 146 0.87 -9.37 2.12
CA ILE A 146 1.96 -8.41 2.33
C ILE A 146 3.32 -9.06 2.01
N ALA A 147 3.57 -10.28 2.49
CA ALA A 147 4.81 -11.00 2.23
C ALA A 147 5.02 -11.31 0.73
N ALA A 148 3.94 -11.60 0.00
CA ALA A 148 3.97 -11.93 -1.43
C ALA A 148 3.94 -10.71 -2.37
N ASP A 149 3.69 -9.51 -1.84
CA ASP A 149 3.55 -8.30 -2.66
C ASP A 149 4.91 -7.84 -3.21
N THR A 150 5.02 -7.78 -4.53
CA THR A 150 6.21 -7.31 -5.25
C THR A 150 5.95 -6.00 -6.00
N VAL A 151 4.75 -5.44 -5.87
CA VAL A 151 4.29 -4.26 -6.62
C VAL A 151 4.39 -2.99 -5.78
N HIS A 152 4.06 -3.06 -4.50
CA HIS A 152 3.99 -1.89 -3.63
C HIS A 152 5.29 -1.68 -2.85
N GLY A 153 5.64 -0.42 -2.61
CA GLY A 153 6.77 -0.02 -1.79
C GLY A 153 6.46 -0.07 -0.29
N SER A 154 7.50 0.10 0.52
CA SER A 154 7.46 -0.01 2.00
C SER A 154 6.43 0.91 2.67
N ALA A 155 6.20 2.12 2.16
CA ALA A 155 5.18 3.04 2.66
C ALA A 155 3.77 2.41 2.60
N ALA A 156 3.36 1.92 1.41
CA ALA A 156 2.06 1.30 1.22
C ALA A 156 1.92 0.00 2.02
N LEU A 157 2.93 -0.87 2.01
CA LEU A 157 2.89 -2.15 2.72
C LEU A 157 2.79 -1.98 4.23
N SER A 158 3.42 -0.95 4.81
CA SER A 158 3.32 -0.68 6.24
C SER A 158 1.91 -0.21 6.64
N ILE A 159 1.21 0.55 5.79
CA ILE A 159 -0.19 0.90 6.01
C ILE A 159 -1.07 -0.35 5.95
N ARG A 160 -0.82 -1.27 4.98
CA ARG A 160 -1.53 -2.56 4.94
C ARG A 160 -1.30 -3.40 6.19
N ALA A 161 -0.09 -3.37 6.75
CA ALA A 161 0.21 -4.05 8.01
C ALA A 161 -0.59 -3.47 9.19
N LEU A 162 -0.75 -2.15 9.26
CA LEU A 162 -1.62 -1.49 10.22
C LEU A 162 -3.10 -1.84 10.02
N GLU A 163 -3.57 -1.92 8.75
CA GLU A 163 -4.94 -2.36 8.44
C GLU A 163 -5.19 -3.79 8.94
N VAL A 164 -4.25 -4.72 8.75
CA VAL A 164 -4.35 -6.10 9.29
C VAL A 164 -4.47 -6.08 10.81
N LEU A 165 -3.60 -5.32 11.49
CA LEU A 165 -3.60 -5.26 12.95
C LEU A 165 -4.88 -4.63 13.50
N ARG A 166 -5.39 -3.55 12.87
CA ARG A 166 -6.69 -2.95 13.16
C ARG A 166 -7.83 -3.96 13.05
N ASP A 167 -7.89 -4.67 11.93
CA ASP A 167 -9.00 -5.60 11.64
C ASP A 167 -8.99 -6.79 12.60
N GLN A 168 -7.81 -7.29 12.96
CA GLN A 168 -7.68 -8.35 13.95
C GLN A 168 -8.05 -7.86 15.36
N ALA A 169 -7.60 -6.67 15.74
CA ALA A 169 -7.91 -6.10 17.05
C ALA A 169 -9.42 -5.88 17.28
N ALA A 170 -10.20 -5.70 16.22
CA ALA A 170 -11.64 -5.54 16.28
C ALA A 170 -12.41 -6.84 16.58
N VAL A 171 -11.79 -8.02 16.39
CA VAL A 171 -12.49 -9.31 16.50
C VAL A 171 -11.96 -10.25 17.58
N VAL A 172 -10.75 -9.98 18.12
CA VAL A 172 -10.18 -10.77 19.22
C VAL A 172 -10.63 -10.25 20.58
N SER A 173 -10.55 -11.11 21.61
CA SER A 173 -10.96 -10.77 22.97
C SER A 173 -9.80 -10.36 23.88
N GLU A 174 -8.60 -10.88 23.59
CA GLU A 174 -7.43 -10.70 24.45
C GLU A 174 -6.27 -10.09 23.66
N TRP A 175 -5.53 -9.17 24.29
CA TRP A 175 -4.35 -8.55 23.69
C TRP A 175 -3.28 -9.59 23.26
N SER A 176 -3.14 -10.67 24.03
CA SER A 176 -2.18 -11.76 23.73
C SER A 176 -2.43 -12.44 22.40
N GLU A 177 -3.67 -12.40 21.87
CA GLU A 177 -4.02 -12.94 20.56
C GLU A 177 -3.47 -12.10 19.40
N LEU A 178 -3.06 -10.84 19.66
CA LEU A 178 -2.46 -9.93 18.68
C LEU A 178 -0.94 -10.07 18.59
N VAL A 179 -0.29 -10.72 19.54
CA VAL A 179 1.17 -10.83 19.61
C VAL A 179 1.75 -11.58 18.41
N GLU A 180 1.26 -12.80 18.16
CA GLU A 180 1.73 -13.61 17.03
C GLU A 180 1.51 -12.91 15.68
N PRO A 181 0.32 -12.38 15.37
CA PRO A 181 0.10 -11.58 14.17
C PRO A 181 1.02 -10.37 14.04
N ALA A 182 1.25 -9.63 15.12
CA ALA A 182 2.14 -8.47 15.10
C ALA A 182 3.59 -8.85 14.76
N LEU A 183 4.10 -9.93 15.36
CA LEU A 183 5.43 -10.46 15.03
C LEU A 183 5.50 -10.96 13.58
N ALA A 184 4.49 -11.69 13.12
CA ALA A 184 4.42 -12.17 11.74
C ALA A 184 4.38 -11.03 10.71
N LEU A 185 3.71 -9.91 11.03
CA LEU A 185 3.72 -8.71 10.19
C LEU A 185 5.10 -8.09 10.12
N GLN A 186 5.83 -7.97 11.24
CA GLN A 186 7.20 -7.45 11.26
C GLN A 186 8.14 -8.32 10.42
N ASP A 187 8.02 -9.65 10.54
CA ASP A 187 8.86 -10.61 9.84
C ASP A 187 8.50 -10.76 8.35
N SER A 188 7.34 -10.26 7.93
CA SER A 188 6.88 -10.39 6.53
C SER A 188 7.76 -9.68 5.52
N ARG A 189 8.43 -8.57 5.93
CA ARG A 189 9.31 -7.75 5.08
C ARG A 189 10.49 -7.21 5.91
N PRO A 190 11.47 -8.05 6.24
CA PRO A 190 12.57 -7.67 7.14
C PRO A 190 13.52 -6.60 6.58
N SER A 191 13.49 -6.34 5.27
CA SER A 191 14.23 -5.25 4.63
C SER A 191 13.58 -3.88 4.79
N MET A 192 12.34 -3.82 5.31
CA MET A 192 11.51 -2.62 5.38
C MET A 192 11.25 -2.24 6.85
N ALA A 193 12.15 -1.48 7.46
CA ALA A 193 12.07 -1.09 8.88
C ALA A 193 10.75 -0.41 9.28
N VAL A 194 10.10 0.29 8.34
CA VAL A 194 8.84 1.00 8.58
C VAL A 194 7.70 0.10 9.06
N LEU A 195 7.64 -1.16 8.60
CA LEU A 195 6.61 -2.11 9.05
C LEU A 195 6.78 -2.39 10.55
N ALA A 196 8.00 -2.80 10.94
CA ALA A 196 8.30 -3.08 12.34
C ALA A 196 8.06 -1.85 13.25
N ASN A 197 8.51 -0.68 12.82
CA ASN A 197 8.39 0.55 13.60
C ASN A 197 6.93 0.96 13.84
N ARG A 198 6.07 0.91 12.81
CA ARG A 198 4.65 1.24 12.92
C ARG A 198 3.90 0.22 13.76
N ILE A 199 4.15 -1.08 13.55
CA ILE A 199 3.55 -2.15 14.37
C ILE A 199 3.98 -2.01 15.84
N ASN A 200 5.28 -1.79 16.12
CA ASN A 200 5.77 -1.59 17.48
C ASN A 200 5.09 -0.40 18.16
N ARG A 201 4.89 0.71 17.45
CA ARG A 201 4.23 1.90 17.98
C ARG A 201 2.77 1.64 18.34
N VAL A 202 2.08 0.79 17.59
CA VAL A 202 0.71 0.38 17.92
C VAL A 202 0.69 -0.57 19.10
N MET A 203 1.58 -1.56 19.14
CA MET A 203 1.61 -2.59 20.18
C MET A 203 2.10 -2.07 21.54
N THR A 204 2.90 -0.99 21.57
CA THR A 204 3.41 -0.37 22.81
C THR A 204 2.37 0.55 23.49
N THR A 205 1.08 0.35 23.29
CA THR A 205 0.04 1.13 23.96
C THR A 205 0.08 0.91 25.47
N ALA A 206 -0.25 1.97 26.26
CA ALA A 206 -0.27 1.90 27.71
C ALA A 206 -1.27 0.87 28.25
N GLU A 207 -2.37 0.64 27.53
CA GLU A 207 -3.39 -0.38 27.81
C GLU A 207 -3.19 -1.56 26.88
N GLN A 208 -2.74 -2.69 27.41
CA GLN A 208 -2.62 -3.94 26.64
C GLN A 208 -4.03 -4.55 26.47
N SER A 209 -4.84 -3.92 25.61
CA SER A 209 -6.18 -4.36 25.25
C SER A 209 -6.41 -4.30 23.73
N PRO A 210 -7.27 -5.18 23.17
CA PRO A 210 -7.59 -5.14 21.75
C PRO A 210 -8.17 -3.78 21.34
N ALA A 211 -9.03 -3.17 22.15
CA ALA A 211 -9.61 -1.86 21.86
C ALA A 211 -8.55 -0.76 21.74
N ALA A 212 -7.56 -0.72 22.65
CA ALA A 212 -6.47 0.26 22.58
C ALA A 212 -5.58 0.05 21.34
N VAL A 213 -5.31 -1.21 20.94
CA VAL A 213 -4.58 -1.54 19.72
C VAL A 213 -5.37 -1.11 18.47
N HIS A 214 -6.67 -1.38 18.45
CA HIS A 214 -7.57 -0.96 17.38
C HIS A 214 -7.56 0.56 17.16
N ASP A 215 -7.82 1.31 18.22
CA ASP A 215 -7.87 2.78 18.16
C ASP A 215 -6.51 3.35 17.74
N ARG A 216 -5.44 2.81 18.31
CA ARG A 216 -4.09 3.21 17.94
C ARG A 216 -3.75 2.89 16.49
N ALA A 217 -4.18 1.75 15.95
CA ALA A 217 -3.97 1.40 14.55
C ALA A 217 -4.72 2.34 13.60
N LEU A 218 -5.93 2.78 13.96
CA LEU A 218 -6.66 3.81 13.20
C LEU A 218 -5.90 5.14 13.16
N ASP A 219 -5.43 5.61 14.31
CA ASP A 219 -4.64 6.84 14.41
C ASP A 219 -3.34 6.75 13.59
N GLU A 220 -2.64 5.62 13.67
CA GLU A 220 -1.38 5.40 12.99
C GLU A 220 -1.54 5.28 11.46
N ILE A 221 -2.65 4.74 10.95
CA ILE A 221 -2.96 4.75 9.51
C ILE A 221 -3.06 6.19 9.02
N GLY A 222 -3.80 7.05 9.73
CA GLY A 222 -3.90 8.48 9.42
C GLY A 222 -2.54 9.18 9.46
N ALA A 223 -1.81 9.01 10.56
CA ALA A 223 -0.49 9.60 10.74
C ALA A 223 0.52 9.14 9.67
N ALA A 224 0.48 7.86 9.28
CA ALA A 224 1.34 7.31 8.23
C ALA A 224 1.11 7.95 6.86
N LEU A 225 -0.16 8.16 6.50
CA LEU A 225 -0.55 8.82 5.25
C LEU A 225 -0.15 10.30 5.23
N ASP A 226 -0.28 10.99 6.37
CA ASP A 226 0.08 12.40 6.49
C ASP A 226 1.60 12.59 6.54
N ALA A 227 2.35 11.64 7.14
CA ALA A 227 3.81 11.69 7.18
C ALA A 227 4.43 11.61 5.79
N ASP A 228 3.97 10.69 4.94
CA ASP A 228 4.48 10.55 3.57
C ASP A 228 4.20 11.83 2.74
N ALA A 229 2.99 12.41 2.84
CA ALA A 229 2.64 13.65 2.17
C ALA A 229 3.46 14.84 2.67
N THR A 230 3.64 14.96 4.00
CA THR A 230 4.42 16.05 4.60
C THR A 230 5.91 15.94 4.25
N ALA A 231 6.47 14.73 4.21
CA ALA A 231 7.85 14.52 3.76
C ALA A 231 8.04 14.96 2.29
N ALA A 232 7.06 14.65 1.43
CA ALA A 232 7.07 15.09 0.02
C ALA A 232 7.08 16.62 -0.08
N SER A 233 6.20 17.32 0.65
CA SER A 233 6.17 18.79 0.68
C SER A 233 7.47 19.38 1.24
N THR A 234 8.04 18.76 2.28
CA THR A 234 9.34 19.16 2.83
C THR A 234 10.45 19.09 1.76
N ALA A 235 10.42 18.08 0.90
CA ALA A 235 11.37 17.94 -0.19
C ALA A 235 11.13 18.99 -1.28
N ALA A 236 9.88 19.23 -1.68
CA ALA A 236 9.51 20.22 -2.67
C ALA A 236 9.91 21.65 -2.26
N ASP A 237 9.71 22.02 -0.99
CA ASP A 237 10.08 23.33 -0.44
C ASP A 237 11.60 23.55 -0.40
N ARG A 238 12.40 22.49 -0.33
CA ARG A 238 13.85 22.58 -0.15
C ARG A 238 14.63 22.47 -1.44
N LEU A 239 14.10 21.76 -2.42
CA LEU A 239 14.80 21.49 -3.67
C LEU A 239 14.45 22.53 -4.73
N SER A 240 15.28 22.61 -5.77
CA SER A 240 15.03 23.48 -6.92
C SER A 240 15.85 23.00 -8.12
N GLY A 241 15.39 23.33 -9.31
CA GLY A 241 16.02 22.95 -10.57
C GLY A 241 15.78 21.50 -10.97
N PRO A 242 16.33 21.05 -12.10
CA PRO A 242 16.09 19.71 -12.62
C PRO A 242 16.54 18.62 -11.65
N ILE A 243 15.72 17.57 -11.51
CA ILE A 243 15.96 16.46 -10.59
C ILE A 243 16.26 15.17 -11.36
N ALA A 244 17.26 14.42 -10.88
CA ALA A 244 17.50 13.05 -11.31
C ALA A 244 16.97 12.06 -10.26
N THR A 245 16.33 10.98 -10.71
CA THR A 245 15.79 9.94 -9.83
C THR A 245 15.82 8.56 -10.47
N LEU A 246 15.49 7.54 -9.68
CA LEU A 246 15.32 6.16 -10.13
C LEU A 246 14.16 5.48 -9.40
N SER A 247 13.70 4.36 -9.96
CA SER A 247 12.66 3.51 -9.38
C SER A 247 11.30 4.21 -9.27
N ARG A 248 10.40 3.61 -8.49
CA ARG A 248 9.06 4.12 -8.25
C ARG A 248 8.83 4.25 -6.75
N SER A 249 8.75 5.46 -6.25
CA SER A 249 8.39 5.80 -4.88
C SER A 249 7.24 6.80 -4.90
N GLY A 250 6.17 6.53 -4.17
CA GLY A 250 5.03 7.45 -4.04
C GLY A 250 5.49 8.79 -3.48
N THR A 251 6.21 8.80 -2.37
CA THR A 251 6.70 10.01 -1.70
C THR A 251 7.62 10.84 -2.61
N VAL A 252 8.51 10.19 -3.41
CA VAL A 252 9.33 10.89 -4.41
C VAL A 252 8.46 11.47 -5.51
N GLY A 253 7.49 10.69 -6.01
CA GLY A 253 6.57 11.16 -7.05
C GLY A 253 5.78 12.39 -6.63
N ASP A 254 5.21 12.36 -5.43
CA ASP A 254 4.45 13.48 -4.87
C ASP A 254 5.34 14.72 -4.70
N ALA A 255 6.57 14.56 -4.19
CA ALA A 255 7.54 15.64 -4.06
C ALA A 255 7.90 16.27 -5.42
N LEU A 256 8.11 15.43 -6.45
CA LEU A 256 8.45 15.91 -7.80
C LEU A 256 7.28 16.65 -8.46
N ILE A 257 6.04 16.16 -8.26
CA ILE A 257 4.83 16.84 -8.77
C ILE A 257 4.67 18.20 -8.10
N GLU A 258 4.84 18.28 -6.78
CA GLU A 258 4.73 19.54 -6.04
C GLU A 258 5.86 20.52 -6.40
N LEU A 259 7.09 20.02 -6.61
CA LEU A 259 8.24 20.82 -7.04
C LEU A 259 8.05 21.41 -8.45
N GLY A 260 7.45 20.69 -9.38
CA GLY A 260 7.12 21.16 -10.73
C GLY A 260 8.31 21.37 -11.67
N GLU A 261 9.48 20.83 -11.38
CA GLU A 261 10.69 20.95 -12.18
C GLU A 261 10.85 19.81 -13.20
N ALA A 262 11.79 19.96 -14.14
CA ALA A 262 12.10 18.88 -15.09
C ALA A 262 12.74 17.66 -14.38
N VAL A 263 12.37 16.45 -14.79
CA VAL A 263 12.81 15.22 -14.14
C VAL A 263 13.49 14.30 -15.14
N THR A 264 14.65 13.73 -14.77
CA THR A 264 15.28 12.63 -15.48
C THR A 264 15.18 11.37 -14.65
N VAL A 265 14.50 10.33 -15.18
CA VAL A 265 14.22 9.07 -14.49
C VAL A 265 15.00 7.93 -15.13
N ALA A 266 15.76 7.17 -14.33
CA ALA A 266 16.33 5.90 -14.79
C ALA A 266 15.25 4.82 -14.92
N GLU A 267 15.35 3.94 -15.94
CA GLU A 267 14.35 2.89 -16.18
C GLU A 267 14.21 1.87 -15.06
N SER A 268 15.25 1.69 -14.25
CA SER A 268 15.31 0.84 -13.05
C SER A 268 15.15 -0.65 -13.35
N ARG A 269 16.21 -1.22 -13.96
CA ARG A 269 16.29 -2.67 -14.20
C ARG A 269 16.40 -3.44 -12.89
N PRO A 270 15.86 -4.69 -12.78
CA PRO A 270 15.28 -5.47 -13.91
C PRO A 270 13.79 -5.17 -14.18
N ASP A 271 13.01 -4.68 -13.22
CA ASP A 271 11.54 -4.62 -13.31
C ASP A 271 11.03 -3.41 -14.10
N ARG A 272 11.91 -2.42 -14.35
CA ARG A 272 11.64 -1.20 -15.14
C ARG A 272 10.56 -0.30 -14.54
N GLU A 273 10.42 -0.31 -13.23
CA GLU A 273 9.43 0.50 -12.50
C GLU A 273 9.65 2.02 -12.64
N GLY A 274 10.85 2.46 -13.01
CA GLY A 274 11.13 3.86 -13.35
C GLY A 274 10.34 4.35 -14.58
N ILE A 275 9.93 3.45 -15.47
CA ILE A 275 9.08 3.82 -16.62
C ILE A 275 7.68 4.18 -16.14
N GLU A 276 7.07 3.38 -15.25
CA GLU A 276 5.76 3.68 -14.69
C GLU A 276 5.78 5.00 -13.89
N ALA A 277 6.88 5.25 -13.15
CA ALA A 277 7.07 6.52 -12.46
C ALA A 277 7.13 7.70 -13.46
N ALA A 278 7.89 7.56 -14.54
CA ALA A 278 8.00 8.59 -15.58
C ALA A 278 6.67 8.87 -16.28
N GLU A 279 5.90 7.82 -16.60
CA GLU A 279 4.56 7.96 -17.21
C GLU A 279 3.61 8.70 -16.26
N SER A 280 3.64 8.39 -14.96
CA SER A 280 2.82 9.06 -13.95
C SER A 280 3.17 10.54 -13.81
N LEU A 281 4.47 10.87 -13.76
CA LEU A 281 4.95 12.25 -13.70
C LEU A 281 4.60 13.05 -14.96
N ALA A 282 4.73 12.44 -16.14
CA ALA A 282 4.35 13.07 -17.40
C ALA A 282 2.83 13.29 -17.49
N ALA A 283 2.02 12.35 -17.00
CA ALA A 283 0.57 12.51 -16.91
C ALA A 283 0.16 13.63 -15.95
N ALA A 284 0.97 13.91 -14.92
CA ALA A 284 0.82 15.05 -14.02
C ALA A 284 1.29 16.38 -14.62
N GLY A 285 1.87 16.37 -15.83
CA GLY A 285 2.24 17.57 -16.59
C GLY A 285 3.71 18.01 -16.47
N LEU A 286 4.58 17.19 -15.88
CA LEU A 286 6.00 17.49 -15.76
C LEU A 286 6.74 17.24 -17.09
N ASP A 287 7.87 17.94 -17.29
CA ASP A 287 8.84 17.64 -18.35
C ASP A 287 9.73 16.46 -17.91
N VAL A 288 9.51 15.29 -18.51
CA VAL A 288 10.15 14.04 -18.08
C VAL A 288 11.03 13.45 -19.19
N THR A 289 12.26 13.12 -18.82
CA THR A 289 13.20 12.34 -19.64
C THR A 289 13.42 10.96 -19.01
N VAL A 290 13.19 9.87 -19.76
CA VAL A 290 13.56 8.50 -19.35
C VAL A 290 14.92 8.16 -19.93
N THR A 291 15.76 7.49 -19.15
CA THR A 291 17.08 6.99 -19.58
C THR A 291 17.33 5.59 -19.03
N THR A 292 18.35 4.90 -19.58
CA THR A 292 18.80 3.63 -18.99
C THR A 292 19.60 3.88 -17.72
N ASP A 293 19.60 2.92 -16.78
CA ASP A 293 20.34 3.03 -15.52
C ASP A 293 21.82 3.33 -15.73
N SER A 294 22.43 2.71 -16.73
CA SER A 294 23.86 2.90 -17.03
C SER A 294 24.20 4.22 -17.71
N ALA A 295 23.23 4.92 -18.31
CA ALA A 295 23.46 6.21 -18.96
C ALA A 295 23.28 7.40 -18.01
N LEU A 296 22.47 7.27 -16.96
CA LEU A 296 22.19 8.35 -16.02
C LEU A 296 23.46 8.94 -15.37
N PRO A 297 24.50 8.16 -14.97
CA PRO A 297 25.77 8.69 -14.48
C PRO A 297 26.48 9.66 -15.44
N ALA A 298 26.46 9.37 -16.73
CA ALA A 298 27.05 10.26 -17.73
C ALA A 298 26.21 11.53 -17.90
N ILE A 299 24.88 11.40 -17.89
CA ILE A 299 23.95 12.53 -18.02
C ILE A 299 24.13 13.51 -16.83
N LEU A 300 24.36 13.00 -15.59
CA LEU A 300 24.65 13.83 -14.41
C LEU A 300 25.91 14.68 -14.59
N SER A 301 26.92 14.17 -15.30
CA SER A 301 28.15 14.90 -15.55
C SER A 301 28.04 15.93 -16.69
N ASP A 302 27.12 15.71 -17.64
CA ASP A 302 26.99 16.49 -18.87
C ASP A 302 25.90 17.58 -18.78
N ARG A 303 25.00 17.51 -17.79
CA ARG A 303 23.87 18.45 -17.61
C ARG A 303 23.84 18.99 -16.19
N GLU A 304 23.22 20.17 -16.02
CA GLU A 304 22.98 20.75 -14.71
C GLU A 304 21.76 20.09 -14.04
N PHE A 305 21.95 19.64 -12.80
CA PHE A 305 20.91 19.14 -11.92
C PHE A 305 20.94 19.89 -10.59
N GLY A 306 19.75 20.18 -10.06
CA GLY A 306 19.60 20.75 -8.73
C GLY A 306 19.89 19.71 -7.63
N ALA A 307 19.46 18.47 -7.86
CA ALA A 307 19.70 17.35 -6.95
C ALA A 307 19.43 15.99 -7.62
N VAL A 308 19.94 14.93 -6.98
CA VAL A 308 19.39 13.59 -7.04
C VAL A 308 18.40 13.43 -5.89
N LEU A 309 17.18 12.99 -6.16
CA LEU A 309 16.14 12.70 -5.16
C LEU A 309 15.74 11.24 -5.25
N VAL A 310 15.89 10.50 -4.16
CA VAL A 310 15.52 9.07 -4.07
C VAL A 310 14.69 8.81 -2.82
N GLY A 311 13.95 7.70 -2.80
CA GLY A 311 13.31 7.19 -1.59
C GLY A 311 14.29 6.40 -0.72
N ALA A 312 13.75 5.77 0.32
CA ALA A 312 14.43 4.74 1.10
C ALA A 312 13.43 3.65 1.49
N ASP A 313 13.88 2.41 1.58
CA ASP A 313 13.15 1.34 2.25
C ASP A 313 13.56 1.23 3.72
N THR A 314 14.84 1.49 4.00
CA THR A 314 15.37 1.56 5.36
C THR A 314 16.51 2.58 5.44
N ILE A 315 16.52 3.37 6.51
CA ILE A 315 17.58 4.32 6.88
C ILE A 315 18.26 3.78 8.13
N LEU A 316 19.53 3.41 8.04
CA LEU A 316 20.28 2.86 9.17
C LEU A 316 20.71 3.96 10.14
N PRO A 317 20.88 3.69 11.44
CA PRO A 317 21.32 4.67 12.43
C PRO A 317 22.67 5.33 12.13
N ASN A 318 23.56 4.65 11.37
CA ASN A 318 24.83 5.21 10.90
C ASN A 318 24.67 6.15 9.69
N GLY A 319 23.46 6.30 9.14
CA GLY A 319 23.14 7.15 7.99
C GLY A 319 23.17 6.43 6.64
N ASP A 320 23.55 5.16 6.59
CA ASP A 320 23.49 4.37 5.35
C ASP A 320 22.03 4.13 4.94
N ILE A 321 21.80 4.03 3.63
CA ILE A 321 20.46 3.91 3.05
C ILE A 321 20.32 2.58 2.32
N VAL A 322 19.31 1.81 2.67
CA VAL A 322 18.84 0.65 1.88
C VAL A 322 17.71 1.13 0.96
N ASN A 323 17.92 1.01 -0.34
CA ASN A 323 16.93 1.40 -1.34
C ASN A 323 17.09 0.54 -2.61
N LYS A 324 16.21 0.76 -3.59
CA LYS A 324 16.26 0.07 -4.90
C LYS A 324 17.67 0.03 -5.46
N VAL A 325 18.06 -1.15 -5.97
CA VAL A 325 19.36 -1.36 -6.63
C VAL A 325 19.60 -0.31 -7.72
N GLY A 326 20.81 0.25 -7.72
CA GLY A 326 21.18 1.39 -8.57
C GLY A 326 21.33 2.71 -7.80
N THR A 327 20.72 2.83 -6.62
CA THR A 327 20.82 4.02 -5.75
C THR A 327 22.28 4.34 -5.40
N ARG A 328 23.04 3.30 -5.00
CA ARG A 328 24.48 3.47 -4.71
C ARG A 328 25.28 3.94 -5.91
N ALA A 329 25.03 3.37 -7.09
CA ALA A 329 25.72 3.78 -8.31
C ALA A 329 25.39 5.21 -8.71
N LEU A 330 24.13 5.61 -8.55
CA LEU A 330 23.66 6.97 -8.81
C LEU A 330 24.28 7.98 -7.81
N ALA A 331 24.32 7.64 -6.51
CA ALA A 331 24.92 8.48 -5.48
C ALA A 331 26.44 8.70 -5.70
N LEU A 332 27.18 7.63 -6.07
CA LEU A 332 28.60 7.74 -6.43
C LEU A 332 28.82 8.64 -7.66
N ALA A 333 27.94 8.56 -8.66
CA ALA A 333 28.01 9.41 -9.84
C ALA A 333 27.69 10.87 -9.51
N ALA A 334 26.69 11.09 -8.65
CA ALA A 334 26.31 12.43 -8.18
C ALA A 334 27.43 13.10 -7.36
N ASP A 335 28.08 12.36 -6.44
CA ASP A 335 29.24 12.83 -5.70
C ASP A 335 30.36 13.28 -6.65
N ARG A 336 30.64 12.49 -7.70
CA ARG A 336 31.66 12.83 -8.69
C ARG A 336 31.29 14.05 -9.56
N ALA A 337 30.00 14.32 -9.73
CA ALA A 337 29.46 15.44 -10.49
C ALA A 337 29.18 16.69 -9.63
N ASP A 338 29.49 16.65 -8.33
CA ASP A 338 29.16 17.68 -7.34
C ASP A 338 27.63 17.98 -7.26
N VAL A 339 26.78 16.96 -7.52
CA VAL A 339 25.33 17.05 -7.41
C VAL A 339 24.88 16.51 -6.05
N PRO A 340 24.12 17.26 -5.25
CA PRO A 340 23.68 16.80 -3.94
C PRO A 340 22.67 15.66 -4.06
N VAL A 341 22.74 14.68 -3.14
CA VAL A 341 21.82 13.54 -3.07
C VAL A 341 20.95 13.66 -1.84
N TYR A 342 19.64 13.76 -2.05
CA TYR A 342 18.66 13.76 -0.97
C TYR A 342 17.81 12.49 -1.00
N VAL A 343 17.49 12.03 0.21
CA VAL A 343 16.52 10.97 0.44
C VAL A 343 15.24 11.61 0.95
N VAL A 344 14.08 11.28 0.39
CA VAL A 344 12.78 11.67 0.94
C VAL A 344 12.03 10.43 1.44
N ALA A 345 11.67 10.43 2.71
CA ALA A 345 11.04 9.29 3.35
C ALA A 345 10.42 9.68 4.69
N ALA A 346 9.33 9.02 5.10
CA ALA A 346 8.84 9.13 6.47
C ALA A 346 9.93 8.71 7.48
N ARG A 347 10.02 9.41 8.61
CA ARG A 347 10.96 9.09 9.71
C ARG A 347 10.85 7.64 10.19
N ASP A 348 9.68 7.05 9.99
CA ASP A 348 9.41 5.66 10.37
C ASP A 348 10.26 4.64 9.60
N LYS A 349 10.94 5.05 8.53
CA LYS A 349 11.90 4.20 7.81
C LYS A 349 13.28 4.12 8.48
N VAL A 350 13.51 4.87 9.56
CA VAL A 350 14.75 4.77 10.35
C VAL A 350 14.74 3.47 11.17
N ALA A 351 15.71 2.60 10.91
CA ALA A 351 15.86 1.33 11.61
C ALA A 351 16.31 1.52 13.08
N THR A 352 16.10 0.50 13.87
CA THR A 352 16.51 0.47 15.29
C THR A 352 18.01 0.21 15.48
N ASP A 353 18.66 -0.48 14.54
CA ASP A 353 20.08 -0.84 14.55
C ASP A 353 20.65 -0.85 13.12
N ASP A 354 21.94 -1.14 12.97
CA ASP A 354 22.64 -1.15 11.69
C ASP A 354 22.55 -2.52 10.95
N THR A 355 21.64 -3.40 11.39
CA THR A 355 21.35 -4.67 10.70
C THR A 355 20.43 -4.40 9.51
N PHE A 356 20.75 -4.98 8.37
CA PHE A 356 19.93 -4.86 7.17
C PHE A 356 19.85 -6.17 6.39
N HIS A 357 18.79 -6.34 5.64
CA HIS A 357 18.57 -7.49 4.79
C HIS A 357 18.42 -7.03 3.33
N LEU A 358 19.19 -7.68 2.45
CA LEU A 358 19.06 -7.46 1.01
C LEU A 358 18.26 -8.61 0.41
N GLU A 359 17.16 -8.27 -0.24
CA GLU A 359 16.32 -9.22 -0.95
C GLU A 359 16.86 -9.46 -2.37
N SER A 360 16.59 -10.66 -2.90
CA SER A 360 16.91 -11.02 -4.27
C SER A 360 15.64 -11.28 -5.06
N GLY A 361 15.57 -10.70 -6.25
CA GLY A 361 14.49 -10.93 -7.20
C GLY A 361 14.64 -12.24 -7.97
N PRO A 362 13.62 -12.61 -8.77
CA PRO A 362 13.65 -13.80 -9.61
C PRO A 362 14.81 -13.75 -10.59
N ALA A 363 15.53 -14.87 -10.75
CA ALA A 363 16.62 -14.96 -11.72
C ALA A 363 16.16 -14.69 -13.16
N ALA A 364 14.94 -15.11 -13.50
CA ALA A 364 14.33 -14.93 -14.82
C ALA A 364 14.16 -13.46 -15.22
N ALA A 365 14.08 -12.53 -14.28
CA ALA A 365 14.00 -11.10 -14.58
C ALA A 365 15.30 -10.54 -15.19
N VAL A 366 16.43 -11.23 -14.96
CA VAL A 366 17.74 -10.87 -15.53
C VAL A 366 18.11 -11.77 -16.70
N TYR A 367 17.90 -13.09 -16.55
CA TYR A 367 18.22 -14.07 -17.59
C TYR A 367 17.21 -15.22 -17.59
N ASP A 368 16.53 -15.39 -18.73
CA ASP A 368 15.51 -16.43 -19.00
C ASP A 368 15.94 -17.34 -20.16
N GLY A 369 17.24 -17.56 -20.34
CA GLY A 369 17.79 -18.43 -21.39
C GLY A 369 17.99 -19.87 -20.92
N SER A 370 18.38 -20.76 -21.86
CA SER A 370 18.56 -22.19 -21.62
C SER A 370 19.93 -22.58 -21.06
N GLU A 371 20.89 -21.65 -21.06
CA GLU A 371 22.26 -21.96 -20.64
C GLU A 371 22.39 -21.94 -19.11
N ALA A 372 23.30 -22.75 -18.57
CA ALA A 372 23.57 -22.83 -17.14
C ALA A 372 24.39 -21.61 -16.66
N ILE A 373 23.73 -20.46 -16.51
CA ILE A 373 24.33 -19.20 -16.05
C ILE A 373 23.84 -18.92 -14.63
N SER A 374 24.77 -18.60 -13.70
CA SER A 374 24.40 -18.10 -12.36
C SER A 374 23.95 -16.66 -12.45
N VAL A 375 22.79 -16.34 -11.86
CA VAL A 375 22.21 -15.01 -11.82
C VAL A 375 22.32 -14.45 -10.41
N CYS A 376 22.79 -13.20 -10.31
CA CYS A 376 22.72 -12.38 -9.09
C CYS A 376 21.78 -11.21 -9.40
N ASN A 377 20.63 -11.16 -8.71
CA ASN A 377 19.59 -10.15 -8.92
C ASN A 377 19.18 -9.52 -7.57
N PRO A 378 20.04 -8.67 -6.95
CA PRO A 378 19.63 -7.94 -5.75
C PRO A 378 18.52 -6.93 -6.11
N ILE A 379 17.48 -6.84 -5.27
CA ILE A 379 16.41 -5.83 -5.43
C ILE A 379 16.85 -4.51 -4.82
N PHE A 380 17.60 -4.55 -3.73
CA PHE A 380 18.09 -3.38 -3.01
C PHE A 380 19.61 -3.32 -3.00
N ASP A 381 20.16 -2.13 -2.81
CA ASP A 381 21.56 -1.91 -2.48
C ASP A 381 21.72 -1.06 -1.21
N LEU A 382 22.92 -1.08 -0.63
CA LEU A 382 23.31 -0.26 0.51
C LEU A 382 24.13 0.91 0.00
N THR A 383 23.60 2.12 0.16
CA THR A 383 24.31 3.38 -0.16
C THR A 383 24.93 3.95 1.12
N PRO A 384 26.25 4.17 1.16
CA PRO A 384 26.92 4.80 2.30
C PRO A 384 26.38 6.21 2.62
N GLY A 385 26.21 6.49 3.90
CA GLY A 385 25.63 7.74 4.38
C GLY A 385 26.49 8.98 4.08
N ASP A 386 27.79 8.82 3.82
CA ASP A 386 28.69 9.91 3.40
C ASP A 386 28.43 10.40 1.96
N LEU A 387 27.71 9.61 1.16
CA LEU A 387 27.22 10.00 -0.18
C LEU A 387 25.86 10.73 -0.12
N ILE A 388 25.22 10.81 1.05
CA ILE A 388 23.90 11.39 1.22
C ILE A 388 24.02 12.79 1.83
N THR A 389 23.51 13.80 1.15
CA THR A 389 23.49 15.19 1.62
C THR A 389 22.54 15.37 2.80
N GLY A 390 21.42 14.65 2.82
CA GLY A 390 20.47 14.65 3.92
C GLY A 390 19.20 13.84 3.65
N VAL A 391 18.48 13.57 4.73
CA VAL A 391 17.18 12.85 4.69
C VAL A 391 16.07 13.85 4.99
N LEU A 392 15.14 14.01 4.06
CA LEU A 392 13.97 14.89 4.15
C LEU A 392 12.78 14.08 4.63
N THR A 393 12.24 14.48 5.78
CA THR A 393 11.13 13.78 6.45
C THR A 393 10.01 14.76 6.78
N GLU A 394 8.91 14.24 7.32
CA GLU A 394 7.80 15.05 7.88
C GLU A 394 8.26 16.00 9.01
N ASP A 395 9.36 15.69 9.68
CA ASP A 395 9.96 16.52 10.73
C ASP A 395 11.02 17.51 10.16
N GLY A 396 11.21 17.54 8.84
CA GLY A 396 12.22 18.35 8.17
C GLY A 396 13.48 17.58 7.82
N LEU A 397 14.61 18.27 7.65
CA LEU A 397 15.90 17.65 7.32
C LEU A 397 16.52 16.99 8.55
N LEU A 398 16.70 15.68 8.47
CA LEU A 398 17.46 14.91 9.46
C LEU A 398 18.93 14.83 9.06
N ASP A 399 19.79 15.23 9.99
CA ASP A 399 21.21 14.90 9.99
C ASP A 399 21.46 13.56 10.70
N GLN A 400 22.70 13.10 10.70
CA GLN A 400 23.08 11.85 11.36
C GLN A 400 22.73 11.82 12.87
N ARG A 401 22.69 12.95 13.56
CA ARG A 401 22.28 13.00 14.96
C ARG A 401 20.77 12.83 15.10
N GLY A 402 20.00 13.48 14.24
CA GLY A 402 18.55 13.32 14.17
C GLY A 402 18.15 11.86 13.89
N ILE A 403 18.81 11.20 12.94
CA ILE A 403 18.59 9.78 12.63
C ILE A 403 18.80 8.90 13.87
N LYS A 404 19.89 9.12 14.65
CA LYS A 404 20.13 8.35 15.90
C LYS A 404 19.09 8.58 16.98
N VAL A 405 18.55 9.78 17.09
CA VAL A 405 17.45 10.08 18.05
C VAL A 405 16.19 9.34 17.65
N VAL A 406 15.83 9.34 16.37
CA VAL A 406 14.68 8.60 15.86
C VAL A 406 14.86 7.10 16.08
N ALA A 407 16.02 6.54 15.75
CA ALA A 407 16.35 5.13 16.00
C ALA A 407 16.21 4.72 17.47
N ALA A 408 16.63 5.59 18.41
CA ALA A 408 16.47 5.34 19.84
C ALA A 408 15.00 5.33 20.27
N GLN A 409 14.18 6.21 19.70
CA GLN A 409 12.74 6.23 19.95
C GLN A 409 12.06 4.96 19.41
N HIS A 410 12.42 4.51 18.21
CA HIS A 410 11.88 3.27 17.65
C HIS A 410 12.27 2.04 18.47
N ARG A 411 13.50 1.99 19.02
CA ARG A 411 13.90 0.94 19.96
C ARG A 411 13.00 0.91 21.18
N SER A 412 12.70 2.07 21.79
CA SER A 412 11.81 2.12 22.94
C SER A 412 10.39 1.64 22.62
N ASN A 413 9.91 1.88 21.40
CA ASN A 413 8.60 1.35 20.97
C ASN A 413 8.59 -0.18 20.83
N ALA A 414 9.73 -0.83 20.74
CA ALA A 414 9.85 -2.28 20.64
C ALA A 414 9.92 -2.99 22.04
N ASP A 415 9.95 -2.24 23.14
CA ASP A 415 10.12 -2.80 24.49
C ASP A 415 8.96 -3.73 24.91
N TRP A 416 7.76 -3.62 24.30
CA TRP A 416 6.65 -4.54 24.54
C TRP A 416 6.99 -6.01 24.29
N MET A 417 7.96 -6.29 23.39
CA MET A 417 8.42 -7.64 23.10
C MET A 417 9.32 -8.22 24.22
N SER A 418 9.86 -7.37 25.07
CA SER A 418 10.73 -7.82 26.18
C SER A 418 9.95 -8.49 27.32
N ASP A 419 8.63 -8.32 27.33
CA ASP A 419 7.71 -8.86 28.33
C ASP A 419 7.04 -10.17 27.86
N LEU A 420 7.39 -10.67 26.65
CA LEU A 420 6.90 -11.93 26.07
C LEU A 420 7.78 -13.10 26.50
#